data_f0cf1e117cc8756fcc203c3ae346e275
#
_entry.id   f0cf1e117cc8756fcc203c3ae346e275
#
_cell.length_a   1.000
_cell.length_b   1.000
_cell.length_c   1.000
_cell.angle_alpha   90.00
_cell.angle_beta   90.00
_cell.angle_gamma   90.00
#
_symmetry.space_group_name_H-M   'P 1'
#
loop_
_entity.id
_entity.type
_entity.pdbx_description
1 polymer ?
#
loop_
_entity_poly.entity_id
_entity_poly.type
_entity_poly.pdbx_seq_one_letter_code
_entity_poly.pdbx_strand_id
1 'polypeptide(L)'
;MGKVYVNPLPVRIWHWVNVVLFVVLIATGVQIRYLDLFSLLSFRTAVVVHNWVGFALIANFFGWLLFYLFSPRNMAYHPEFNIVKLTKASFAQMQYYGWGMFHGERNPHQIDPYHKFNPLQRTLYQILMLLLLPLQFVTGVLLWDVNRFQHAIDMIGGVRVVDTVHVLIFIFFVFYMFIHPYLATLGHTPTAHIKAMITGYEDVEEEPEAAAAAGT
;
A
#
# COMPACT_ATOMS: atom_id res chain seq x y z
N MET A 1 5.11 -16.21 23.51
CA MET A 1 4.71 -15.46 22.31
C MET A 1 3.32 -15.91 21.90
N GLY A 2 2.35 -14.99 21.95
CA GLY A 2 0.99 -15.21 21.48
C GLY A 2 0.89 -15.01 19.96
N LYS A 3 -0.11 -15.62 19.32
CA LYS A 3 -0.41 -15.40 17.89
C LYS A 3 -1.71 -14.64 17.75
N VAL A 4 -1.67 -13.52 17.05
CA VAL A 4 -2.85 -12.69 16.76
C VAL A 4 -3.19 -12.78 15.28
N TYR A 5 -4.47 -13.02 14.96
CA TYR A 5 -4.96 -13.06 13.57
C TYR A 5 -5.25 -11.65 13.09
N VAL A 6 -4.30 -11.07 12.33
CA VAL A 6 -4.34 -9.68 11.88
C VAL A 6 -4.71 -9.50 10.41
N ASN A 7 -4.45 -10.51 9.56
CA ASN A 7 -4.66 -10.43 8.12
C ASN A 7 -5.70 -11.46 7.64
N PRO A 8 -6.98 -11.07 7.47
CA PRO A 8 -8.02 -11.93 6.91
C PRO A 8 -7.70 -12.42 5.50
N LEU A 9 -8.17 -13.61 5.13
CA LEU A 9 -7.91 -14.21 3.83
C LEU A 9 -8.23 -13.28 2.64
N PRO A 10 -9.37 -12.55 2.60
CA PRO A 10 -9.63 -11.61 1.50
C PRO A 10 -8.56 -10.53 1.34
N VAL A 11 -8.04 -10.01 2.46
CA VAL A 11 -6.98 -8.99 2.46
C VAL A 11 -5.67 -9.56 1.92
N ARG A 12 -5.34 -10.81 2.28
CA ARG A 12 -4.12 -11.48 1.81
C ARG A 12 -4.18 -11.76 0.31
N ILE A 13 -5.33 -12.27 -0.20
CA ILE A 13 -5.54 -12.49 -1.63
C ILE A 13 -5.44 -11.16 -2.38
N TRP A 14 -6.16 -10.15 -1.93
CA TRP A 14 -6.12 -8.81 -2.50
C TRP A 14 -4.69 -8.25 -2.57
N HIS A 15 -3.92 -8.38 -1.49
CA HIS A 15 -2.54 -7.91 -1.42
C HIS A 15 -1.63 -8.62 -2.43
N TRP A 16 -1.66 -9.96 -2.52
CA TRP A 16 -0.79 -10.69 -3.43
C TRP A 16 -1.19 -10.50 -4.89
N VAL A 17 -2.49 -10.35 -5.18
CA VAL A 17 -2.96 -9.93 -6.51
C VAL A 17 -2.41 -8.54 -6.85
N ASN A 18 -2.48 -7.56 -5.92
CA ASN A 18 -1.86 -6.26 -6.13
C ASN A 18 -0.36 -6.36 -6.45
N VAL A 19 0.40 -7.17 -5.71
CA VAL A 19 1.84 -7.34 -5.96
C VAL A 19 2.10 -7.74 -7.41
N VAL A 20 1.39 -8.76 -7.91
CA VAL A 20 1.53 -9.22 -9.31
C VAL A 20 1.16 -8.12 -10.29
N LEU A 21 0.00 -7.47 -10.10
CA LEU A 21 -0.48 -6.42 -10.98
C LEU A 21 0.48 -5.22 -11.02
N PHE A 22 1.00 -4.78 -9.87
CA PHE A 22 1.97 -3.69 -9.80
C PHE A 22 3.28 -4.03 -10.49
N VAL A 23 3.82 -5.23 -10.31
CA VAL A 23 5.05 -5.66 -10.99
C VAL A 23 4.88 -5.60 -12.52
N VAL A 24 3.76 -6.11 -13.03
CA VAL A 24 3.48 -6.07 -14.48
C VAL A 24 3.27 -4.64 -14.97
N LEU A 25 2.53 -3.80 -14.23
CA LEU A 25 2.31 -2.40 -14.58
C LEU A 25 3.59 -1.58 -14.56
N ILE A 26 4.46 -1.78 -13.59
CA ILE A 26 5.77 -1.13 -13.51
C ILE A 26 6.63 -1.56 -14.69
N ALA A 27 6.74 -2.85 -14.97
CA ALA A 27 7.55 -3.37 -16.07
C ALA A 27 7.06 -2.83 -17.44
N THR A 28 5.74 -2.89 -17.69
CA THR A 28 5.16 -2.37 -18.94
C THR A 28 5.21 -0.84 -19.01
N GLY A 29 5.02 -0.14 -17.88
CA GLY A 29 5.12 1.33 -17.81
C GLY A 29 6.53 1.83 -18.07
N VAL A 30 7.57 1.18 -17.51
CA VAL A 30 8.98 1.47 -17.83
C VAL A 30 9.24 1.25 -19.31
N GLN A 31 8.77 0.13 -19.88
CA GLN A 31 8.98 -0.15 -21.30
C GLN A 31 8.28 0.86 -22.20
N ILE A 32 7.03 1.28 -21.89
CA ILE A 32 6.31 2.29 -22.67
C ILE A 32 7.02 3.65 -22.62
N ARG A 33 7.55 4.03 -21.46
CA ARG A 33 8.16 5.34 -21.25
C ARG A 33 9.61 5.42 -21.73
N TYR A 34 10.37 4.34 -21.60
CA TYR A 34 11.81 4.28 -21.84
C TYR A 34 12.16 3.13 -22.79
N LEU A 35 11.79 3.25 -24.05
CA LEU A 35 11.94 2.22 -25.08
C LEU A 35 13.40 1.74 -25.28
N ASP A 36 14.35 2.67 -25.13
CA ASP A 36 15.77 2.38 -25.30
C ASP A 36 16.42 1.68 -24.11
N LEU A 37 15.78 1.76 -22.93
CA LEU A 37 16.32 1.20 -21.71
C LEU A 37 16.00 -0.28 -21.57
N PHE A 38 14.79 -0.69 -22.02
CA PHE A 38 14.25 -2.00 -21.70
C PHE A 38 13.11 -2.38 -22.67
N SER A 39 13.20 -3.55 -23.29
CA SER A 39 12.20 -4.04 -24.23
C SER A 39 12.02 -5.55 -24.09
N LEU A 40 11.01 -5.98 -23.33
CA LEU A 40 10.59 -7.39 -23.21
C LEU A 40 9.54 -7.79 -24.24
N LEU A 41 8.66 -6.84 -24.61
CA LEU A 41 7.51 -7.05 -25.47
C LEU A 41 7.56 -6.09 -26.65
N SER A 42 6.80 -6.34 -27.72
CA SER A 42 6.55 -5.28 -28.71
C SER A 42 5.85 -4.10 -28.03
N PHE A 43 6.10 -2.86 -28.48
CA PHE A 43 5.48 -1.66 -27.93
C PHE A 43 3.95 -1.78 -27.85
N ARG A 44 3.33 -2.25 -28.94
CA ARG A 44 1.88 -2.49 -29.00
C ARG A 44 1.42 -3.48 -27.93
N THR A 45 2.14 -4.57 -27.75
CA THR A 45 1.82 -5.59 -26.74
C THR A 45 1.98 -5.02 -25.33
N ALA A 46 3.04 -4.25 -25.08
CA ALA A 46 3.25 -3.60 -23.78
C ALA A 46 2.09 -2.66 -23.43
N VAL A 47 1.62 -1.83 -24.38
CA VAL A 47 0.46 -0.94 -24.18
C VAL A 47 -0.82 -1.73 -23.90
N VAL A 48 -1.09 -2.80 -24.67
CA VAL A 48 -2.28 -3.63 -24.47
C VAL A 48 -2.26 -4.30 -23.09
N VAL A 49 -1.13 -4.89 -22.71
CA VAL A 49 -0.96 -5.53 -21.39
C VAL A 49 -1.12 -4.51 -20.28
N HIS A 50 -0.46 -3.33 -20.39
CA HIS A 50 -0.56 -2.26 -19.41
C HIS A 50 -2.01 -1.84 -19.17
N ASN A 51 -2.78 -1.61 -20.22
CA ASN A 51 -4.17 -1.19 -20.12
C ASN A 51 -5.04 -2.26 -19.44
N TRP A 52 -4.95 -3.53 -19.88
CA TRP A 52 -5.77 -4.60 -19.29
C TRP A 52 -5.41 -4.88 -17.84
N VAL A 53 -4.12 -4.86 -17.50
CA VAL A 53 -3.66 -5.03 -16.12
C VAL A 53 -4.04 -3.82 -15.27
N GLY A 54 -4.05 -2.61 -15.84
CA GLY A 54 -4.58 -1.40 -15.21
C GLY A 54 -6.06 -1.54 -14.84
N PHE A 55 -6.91 -2.02 -15.77
CA PHE A 55 -8.31 -2.32 -15.48
C PHE A 55 -8.48 -3.43 -14.43
N ALA A 56 -7.63 -4.46 -14.46
CA ALA A 56 -7.63 -5.50 -13.44
C ALA A 56 -7.25 -4.92 -12.04
N LEU A 57 -6.31 -3.97 -11.98
CA LEU A 57 -5.97 -3.28 -10.74
C LEU A 57 -7.14 -2.43 -10.22
N ILE A 58 -7.85 -1.73 -11.10
CA ILE A 58 -9.07 -0.98 -10.74
C ILE A 58 -10.13 -1.95 -10.16
N ALA A 59 -10.38 -3.07 -10.81
CA ALA A 59 -11.32 -4.07 -10.32
C ALA A 59 -10.91 -4.63 -8.95
N ASN A 60 -9.62 -4.92 -8.76
CA ASN A 60 -9.08 -5.39 -7.49
C ASN A 60 -9.21 -4.33 -6.37
N PHE A 61 -9.03 -3.05 -6.70
CA PHE A 61 -9.27 -1.93 -5.77
C PHE A 61 -10.74 -1.86 -5.32
N PHE A 62 -11.69 -2.03 -6.24
CA PHE A 62 -13.11 -2.08 -5.88
C PHE A 62 -13.44 -3.31 -5.03
N GLY A 63 -12.79 -4.46 -5.25
CA GLY A 63 -12.89 -5.62 -4.36
C GLY A 63 -12.45 -5.28 -2.93
N TRP A 64 -11.35 -4.57 -2.77
CA TRP A 64 -10.91 -4.06 -1.48
C TRP A 64 -11.91 -3.05 -0.88
N LEU A 65 -12.44 -2.13 -1.69
CA LEU A 65 -13.40 -1.12 -1.24
C LEU A 65 -14.68 -1.77 -0.71
N LEU A 66 -15.18 -2.81 -1.39
CA LEU A 66 -16.33 -3.59 -0.93
C LEU A 66 -16.02 -4.29 0.40
N PHE A 67 -14.84 -4.91 0.53
CA PHE A 67 -14.40 -5.48 1.80
C PHE A 67 -14.35 -4.42 2.90
N TYR A 68 -13.78 -3.24 2.61
CA TYR A 68 -13.71 -2.13 3.55
C TYR A 68 -15.11 -1.66 4.00
N LEU A 69 -16.05 -1.53 3.09
CA LEU A 69 -17.40 -1.02 3.39
C LEU A 69 -18.25 -2.03 4.18
N PHE A 70 -18.10 -3.33 3.92
CA PHE A 70 -19.03 -4.35 4.43
C PHE A 70 -18.41 -5.29 5.47
N SER A 71 -17.10 -5.25 5.72
CA SER A 71 -16.47 -6.10 6.72
C SER A 71 -16.50 -5.48 8.12
N PRO A 72 -16.82 -6.24 9.17
CA PRO A 72 -16.70 -5.78 10.55
C PRO A 72 -15.24 -5.49 10.97
N ARG A 73 -14.25 -5.94 10.20
CA ARG A 73 -12.81 -5.67 10.42
C ARG A 73 -12.29 -4.43 9.71
N ASN A 74 -13.18 -3.58 9.20
CA ASN A 74 -12.81 -2.34 8.52
C ASN A 74 -12.14 -1.31 9.46
N MET A 75 -12.35 -1.40 10.77
CA MET A 75 -11.80 -0.44 11.75
C MET A 75 -10.28 -0.27 11.65
N ALA A 76 -9.53 -1.34 11.34
CA ALA A 76 -8.08 -1.26 11.14
C ALA A 76 -7.68 -0.32 9.98
N TYR A 77 -8.59 -0.05 9.05
CA TYR A 77 -8.37 0.77 7.85
C TYR A 77 -9.02 2.15 7.94
N HIS A 78 -9.75 2.46 9.04
CA HIS A 78 -10.37 3.77 9.19
C HIS A 78 -9.34 4.89 9.22
N PRO A 79 -9.56 5.96 8.45
CA PRO A 79 -8.71 7.12 8.46
C PRO A 79 -8.76 7.82 9.84
N GLU A 80 -7.60 8.30 10.30
CA GLU A 80 -7.53 9.18 11.46
C GLU A 80 -7.65 10.62 10.96
N PHE A 81 -8.80 11.23 11.22
CA PHE A 81 -9.09 12.62 10.79
C PHE A 81 -8.56 13.67 11.78
N ASN A 82 -8.16 13.27 12.99
CA ASN A 82 -7.54 14.18 13.94
C ASN A 82 -6.06 14.38 13.57
N ILE A 83 -5.80 15.40 12.75
CA ILE A 83 -4.47 15.71 12.22
C ILE A 83 -3.46 15.93 13.34
N VAL A 84 -3.84 16.59 14.45
CA VAL A 84 -2.94 16.85 15.57
C VAL A 84 -2.53 15.55 16.26
N LYS A 85 -3.49 14.66 16.51
CA LYS A 85 -3.23 13.32 17.07
C LYS A 85 -2.34 12.50 16.15
N LEU A 86 -2.67 12.47 14.85
CA LEU A 86 -1.92 11.73 13.84
C LEU A 86 -0.48 12.24 13.73
N THR A 87 -0.27 13.56 13.67
CA THR A 87 1.07 14.16 13.56
C THR A 87 1.92 13.87 14.81
N LYS A 88 1.35 14.02 16.01
CA LYS A 88 2.07 13.70 17.26
C LYS A 88 2.47 12.23 17.32
N ALA A 89 1.54 11.33 17.00
CA ALA A 89 1.79 9.89 17.00
C ALA A 89 2.82 9.49 15.92
N SER A 90 2.73 10.09 14.73
CA SER A 90 3.70 9.87 13.65
C SER A 90 5.10 10.36 14.04
N PHE A 91 5.20 11.51 14.69
CA PHE A 91 6.50 12.03 15.18
C PHE A 91 7.11 11.12 16.25
N ALA A 92 6.31 10.66 17.21
CA ALA A 92 6.77 9.70 18.22
C ALA A 92 7.27 8.39 17.58
N GLN A 93 6.55 7.89 16.55
CA GLN A 93 6.97 6.69 15.84
C GLN A 93 8.24 6.90 15.00
N MET A 94 8.42 8.09 14.40
CA MET A 94 9.67 8.46 13.70
C MET A 94 10.84 8.54 14.67
N GLN A 95 10.65 9.16 15.83
CA GLN A 95 11.68 9.23 16.87
C GLN A 95 12.07 7.84 17.37
N TYR A 96 11.10 6.97 17.57
CA TYR A 96 11.35 5.56 17.91
C TYR A 96 12.21 4.86 16.85
N TYR A 97 11.86 4.95 15.58
CA TYR A 97 12.64 4.30 14.50
C TYR A 97 14.02 4.94 14.27
N GLY A 98 14.15 6.27 14.47
CA GLY A 98 15.43 6.97 14.27
C GLY A 98 16.39 6.86 15.46
N TRP A 99 15.86 6.64 16.67
CA TRP A 99 16.64 6.66 17.90
C TRP A 99 16.26 5.57 18.89
N GLY A 100 14.99 5.51 19.31
CA GLY A 100 14.55 4.67 20.43
C GLY A 100 14.83 3.19 20.22
N MET A 101 14.63 2.67 18.99
CA MET A 101 14.88 1.28 18.62
C MET A 101 16.35 0.88 18.86
N PHE A 102 17.30 1.77 18.60
CA PHE A 102 18.73 1.51 18.81
C PHE A 102 19.15 1.63 20.28
N HIS A 103 18.32 2.22 21.13
CA HIS A 103 18.56 2.40 22.57
C HIS A 103 17.70 1.46 23.44
N GLY A 104 17.02 0.49 22.83
CA GLY A 104 16.21 -0.49 23.57
C GLY A 104 14.90 0.07 24.13
N GLU A 105 14.41 1.23 23.63
CA GLU A 105 13.10 1.75 24.00
C GLU A 105 12.00 0.84 23.48
N ARG A 106 10.85 0.82 24.16
CA ARG A 106 9.68 0.06 23.71
C ARG A 106 9.01 0.76 22.54
N ASN A 107 8.51 -0.04 21.56
CA ASN A 107 7.73 0.51 20.46
C ASN A 107 6.48 1.22 21.01
N PRO A 108 6.23 2.49 20.68
CA PRO A 108 5.05 3.23 21.15
C PRO A 108 3.74 2.68 20.57
N HIS A 109 3.80 1.86 19.51
CA HIS A 109 2.65 1.22 18.89
C HIS A 109 2.63 -0.27 19.17
N GLN A 110 1.54 -0.75 19.78
CA GLN A 110 1.26 -2.18 19.97
C GLN A 110 0.25 -2.65 18.92
N ILE A 111 0.52 -3.81 18.34
CA ILE A 111 -0.31 -4.39 17.28
C ILE A 111 -1.46 -5.16 17.90
N ASP A 112 -2.70 -4.80 17.54
CA ASP A 112 -3.90 -5.55 17.84
C ASP A 112 -4.75 -5.78 16.55
N PRO A 113 -5.78 -6.63 16.55
CA PRO A 113 -6.61 -6.89 15.37
C PRO A 113 -7.31 -5.67 14.77
N TYR A 114 -7.49 -4.60 15.54
CA TYR A 114 -8.16 -3.37 15.15
C TYR A 114 -7.18 -2.21 14.87
N HIS A 115 -5.96 -2.27 15.44
CA HIS A 115 -4.90 -1.27 15.30
C HIS A 115 -3.60 -1.89 14.79
N LYS A 116 -3.67 -2.61 13.67
CA LYS A 116 -2.52 -3.28 13.07
C LYS A 116 -1.50 -2.32 12.43
N PHE A 117 -1.92 -1.11 12.06
CA PHE A 117 -1.04 -0.12 11.46
C PHE A 117 -0.53 0.87 12.51
N ASN A 118 0.79 1.06 12.55
CA ASN A 118 1.35 2.18 13.27
C ASN A 118 0.97 3.51 12.60
N PRO A 119 1.12 4.67 13.29
CA PRO A 119 0.69 5.97 12.76
C PRO A 119 1.28 6.33 11.40
N LEU A 120 2.55 6.00 11.13
CA LEU A 120 3.21 6.26 9.84
C LEU A 120 2.64 5.36 8.74
N GLN A 121 2.46 4.07 9.03
CA GLN A 121 1.84 3.13 8.11
C GLN A 121 0.40 3.53 7.78
N ARG A 122 -0.38 3.95 8.78
CA ARG A 122 -1.76 4.44 8.61
C ARG A 122 -1.81 5.66 7.70
N THR A 123 -0.94 6.65 7.93
CA THR A 123 -0.86 7.86 7.10
C THR A 123 -0.53 7.51 5.65
N LEU A 124 0.51 6.69 5.45
CA LEU A 124 0.91 6.29 4.11
C LEU A 124 -0.19 5.48 3.41
N TYR A 125 -0.84 4.55 4.14
CA TYR A 125 -1.94 3.77 3.61
C TYR A 125 -3.11 4.65 3.14
N GLN A 126 -3.48 5.69 3.93
CA GLN A 126 -4.52 6.64 3.54
C GLN A 126 -4.16 7.41 2.27
N ILE A 127 -2.93 7.93 2.19
CA ILE A 127 -2.44 8.64 1.00
C ILE A 127 -2.48 7.72 -0.23
N LEU A 128 -2.01 6.48 -0.10
CA LEU A 128 -2.01 5.49 -1.19
C LEU A 128 -3.43 5.16 -1.66
N MET A 129 -4.30 4.78 -0.74
CA MET A 129 -5.61 4.22 -1.08
C MET A 129 -6.65 5.28 -1.41
N LEU A 130 -6.59 6.46 -0.80
CA LEU A 130 -7.61 7.50 -0.97
C LEU A 130 -7.20 8.61 -1.95
N LEU A 131 -5.92 8.75 -2.24
CA LEU A 131 -5.43 9.81 -3.12
C LEU A 131 -4.66 9.27 -4.32
N LEU A 132 -3.53 8.58 -4.10
CA LEU A 132 -2.62 8.26 -5.19
C LEU A 132 -3.17 7.18 -6.14
N LEU A 133 -3.76 6.10 -5.62
CA LEU A 133 -4.37 5.07 -6.46
C LEU A 133 -5.57 5.59 -7.27
N PRO A 134 -6.58 6.28 -6.67
CA PRO A 134 -7.66 6.86 -7.43
C PRO A 134 -7.18 7.85 -8.51
N LEU A 135 -6.20 8.69 -8.20
CA LEU A 135 -5.64 9.63 -9.16
C LEU A 135 -4.87 8.91 -10.29
N GLN A 136 -4.13 7.84 -9.96
CA GLN A 136 -3.47 6.98 -10.96
C GLN A 136 -4.50 6.32 -11.88
N PHE A 137 -5.63 5.84 -11.35
CA PHE A 137 -6.71 5.25 -12.13
C PHE A 137 -7.37 6.27 -13.07
N VAL A 138 -7.72 7.44 -12.55
CA VAL A 138 -8.32 8.52 -13.37
C VAL A 138 -7.38 8.90 -14.51
N THR A 139 -6.12 9.19 -14.22
CA THR A 139 -5.15 9.56 -15.25
C THR A 139 -4.90 8.42 -16.25
N GLY A 140 -4.83 7.16 -15.78
CA GLY A 140 -4.69 5.99 -16.64
C GLY A 140 -5.87 5.79 -17.58
N VAL A 141 -7.11 5.96 -17.10
CA VAL A 141 -8.32 5.86 -17.93
C VAL A 141 -8.40 6.99 -18.96
N LEU A 142 -8.01 8.21 -18.59
CA LEU A 142 -7.94 9.32 -19.53
C LEU A 142 -6.91 9.08 -20.65
N LEU A 143 -5.75 8.51 -20.30
CA LEU A 143 -4.69 8.17 -21.26
C LEU A 143 -5.01 6.95 -22.11
N TRP A 144 -5.87 6.05 -21.63
CA TRP A 144 -6.31 4.85 -22.39
C TRP A 144 -7.05 5.21 -23.67
N ASP A 145 -7.91 6.26 -23.65
CA ASP A 145 -8.63 6.73 -24.83
C ASP A 145 -8.70 8.27 -24.83
N VAL A 146 -7.60 8.89 -25.23
CA VAL A 146 -7.44 10.35 -25.26
C VAL A 146 -8.52 11.03 -26.10
N ASN A 147 -8.92 10.42 -27.22
CA ASN A 147 -9.93 11.00 -28.11
C ASN A 147 -11.31 11.03 -27.45
N ARG A 148 -11.69 9.95 -26.78
CA ARG A 148 -12.96 9.85 -26.06
C ARG A 148 -13.04 10.84 -24.88
N PHE A 149 -11.93 11.07 -24.20
CA PHE A 149 -11.85 11.91 -23.00
C PHE A 149 -11.27 13.30 -23.29
N GLN A 150 -11.14 13.70 -24.55
CA GLN A 150 -10.48 14.97 -24.96
C GLN A 150 -11.01 16.16 -24.16
N HIS A 151 -12.33 16.33 -24.06
CA HIS A 151 -12.92 17.45 -23.35
C HIS A 151 -12.51 17.49 -21.86
N ALA A 152 -12.50 16.36 -21.16
CA ALA A 152 -12.06 16.27 -19.77
C ALA A 152 -10.55 16.56 -19.64
N ILE A 153 -9.75 16.06 -20.57
CA ILE A 153 -8.30 16.30 -20.63
C ILE A 153 -8.00 17.78 -20.83
N ASP A 154 -8.71 18.45 -21.73
CA ASP A 154 -8.51 19.86 -22.01
C ASP A 154 -8.89 20.74 -20.81
N MET A 155 -9.95 20.40 -20.06
CA MET A 155 -10.35 21.12 -18.85
C MET A 155 -9.29 21.08 -17.74
N ILE A 156 -8.46 20.04 -17.67
CA ILE A 156 -7.41 19.88 -16.64
C ILE A 156 -6.01 20.27 -17.14
N GLY A 157 -5.92 20.92 -18.31
CA GLY A 157 -4.67 21.47 -18.83
C GLY A 157 -4.00 20.66 -19.92
N GLY A 158 -4.72 19.71 -20.53
CA GLY A 158 -4.27 18.95 -21.70
C GLY A 158 -3.53 17.65 -21.37
N VAL A 159 -3.30 16.84 -22.42
CA VAL A 159 -2.72 15.48 -22.28
C VAL A 159 -1.37 15.47 -21.58
N ARG A 160 -0.54 16.52 -21.77
CA ARG A 160 0.76 16.63 -21.10
C ARG A 160 0.63 16.67 -19.57
N VAL A 161 -0.36 17.39 -19.05
CA VAL A 161 -0.60 17.46 -17.60
C VAL A 161 -1.02 16.10 -17.07
N VAL A 162 -1.96 15.42 -17.75
CA VAL A 162 -2.42 14.07 -17.37
C VAL A 162 -1.27 13.08 -17.38
N ASP A 163 -0.47 13.03 -18.44
CA ASP A 163 0.71 12.16 -18.57
C ASP A 163 1.74 12.45 -17.47
N THR A 164 2.04 13.73 -17.23
CA THR A 164 2.99 14.12 -16.17
C THR A 164 2.55 13.63 -14.79
N VAL A 165 1.26 13.82 -14.45
CA VAL A 165 0.72 13.35 -13.17
C VAL A 165 0.78 11.83 -13.08
N HIS A 166 0.38 11.11 -14.13
CA HIS A 166 0.44 9.65 -14.20
C HIS A 166 1.86 9.13 -13.98
N VAL A 167 2.84 9.73 -14.65
CA VAL A 167 4.27 9.35 -14.54
C VAL A 167 4.85 9.70 -13.16
N LEU A 168 4.51 10.84 -12.57
CA LEU A 168 4.98 11.21 -11.23
C LEU A 168 4.48 10.23 -10.16
N ILE A 169 3.20 9.84 -10.23
CA ILE A 169 2.63 8.84 -9.32
C ILE A 169 3.25 7.46 -9.59
N PHE A 170 3.48 7.10 -10.84
CA PHE A 170 4.21 5.88 -11.22
C PHE A 170 5.60 5.83 -10.58
N ILE A 171 6.39 6.93 -10.68
CA ILE A 171 7.72 7.02 -10.06
C ILE A 171 7.61 6.79 -8.54
N PHE A 172 6.62 7.41 -7.89
CA PHE A 172 6.35 7.18 -6.47
C PHE A 172 6.08 5.70 -6.17
N PHE A 173 5.25 5.02 -6.97
CA PHE A 173 4.96 3.60 -6.78
C PHE A 173 6.18 2.71 -7.03
N VAL A 174 7.07 3.07 -7.95
CA VAL A 174 8.35 2.35 -8.14
C VAL A 174 9.19 2.42 -6.87
N PHE A 175 9.39 3.62 -6.29
CA PHE A 175 10.11 3.76 -5.02
C PHE A 175 9.41 3.01 -3.88
N TYR A 176 8.10 3.12 -3.79
CA TYR A 176 7.31 2.41 -2.80
C TYR A 176 7.48 0.89 -2.89
N MET A 177 7.51 0.33 -4.11
CA MET A 177 7.70 -1.11 -4.35
C MET A 177 9.03 -1.62 -3.84
N PHE A 178 10.09 -0.81 -3.82
CA PHE A 178 11.39 -1.19 -3.24
C PHE A 178 11.45 -0.97 -1.73
N ILE A 179 10.89 0.13 -1.24
CA ILE A 179 10.93 0.47 0.19
C ILE A 179 10.01 -0.44 1.01
N HIS A 180 8.82 -0.75 0.51
CA HIS A 180 7.82 -1.53 1.24
C HIS A 180 8.30 -2.94 1.65
N PRO A 181 8.89 -3.77 0.78
CA PRO A 181 9.46 -5.05 1.19
C PRO A 181 10.61 -4.91 2.19
N TYR A 182 11.45 -3.88 2.04
CA TYR A 182 12.50 -3.59 3.02
C TYR A 182 11.90 -3.29 4.40
N LEU A 183 10.89 -2.42 4.48
CA LEU A 183 10.23 -2.12 5.74
C LEU A 183 9.53 -3.36 6.35
N ALA A 184 9.07 -4.29 5.52
CA ALA A 184 8.50 -5.55 5.99
C ALA A 184 9.54 -6.47 6.66
N THR A 185 10.84 -6.25 6.47
CA THR A 185 11.90 -6.98 7.16
C THR A 185 12.27 -6.39 8.53
N LEU A 186 11.74 -5.23 8.90
CA LEU A 186 12.03 -4.54 10.17
C LEU A 186 11.12 -5.00 11.34
N GLY A 187 10.49 -6.16 11.24
CA GLY A 187 9.78 -6.80 12.36
C GLY A 187 10.73 -7.41 13.38
N HIS A 188 10.18 -8.02 14.44
CA HIS A 188 10.97 -8.75 15.45
C HIS A 188 11.82 -9.91 14.85
N THR A 189 11.41 -10.45 13.71
CA THR A 189 12.25 -11.26 12.81
C THR A 189 12.11 -10.74 11.38
N PRO A 190 13.14 -10.88 10.51
CA PRO A 190 13.09 -10.36 9.13
C PRO A 190 11.95 -10.94 8.28
N THR A 191 11.36 -12.06 8.68
CA THR A 191 10.28 -12.71 7.92
C THR A 191 8.91 -12.58 8.60
N ALA A 192 8.80 -11.95 9.77
CA ALA A 192 7.57 -11.90 10.57
C ALA A 192 6.38 -11.34 9.78
N HIS A 193 6.52 -10.14 9.23
CA HIS A 193 5.43 -9.50 8.48
C HIS A 193 5.11 -10.22 7.16
N ILE A 194 6.12 -10.81 6.49
CA ILE A 194 5.90 -11.62 5.28
C ILE A 194 5.10 -12.87 5.62
N LYS A 195 5.46 -13.57 6.71
CA LYS A 195 4.68 -14.72 7.20
C LYS A 195 3.26 -14.32 7.56
N ALA A 196 3.07 -13.17 8.23
CA ALA A 196 1.74 -12.66 8.56
C ALA A 196 0.88 -12.40 7.32
N MET A 197 1.48 -11.95 6.21
CA MET A 197 0.78 -11.78 4.92
C MET A 197 0.53 -13.09 4.17
N ILE A 198 1.14 -14.20 4.56
CA ILE A 198 0.88 -15.53 4.01
C ILE A 198 -0.10 -16.31 4.90
N THR A 199 0.14 -16.33 6.21
CA THR A 199 -0.61 -17.15 7.16
C THR A 199 -1.84 -16.46 7.75
N GLY A 200 -1.80 -15.14 7.85
CA GLY A 200 -2.78 -14.28 8.52
C GLY A 200 -2.44 -13.98 9.99
N TYR A 201 -1.46 -14.66 10.57
CA TYR A 201 -1.11 -14.55 11.97
C TYR A 201 0.20 -13.79 12.16
N GLU A 202 0.24 -12.94 13.20
CA GLU A 202 1.43 -12.23 13.64
C GLU A 202 1.79 -12.67 15.06
N ASP A 203 3.09 -12.87 15.32
CA ASP A 203 3.61 -13.20 16.63
C ASP A 203 3.71 -11.91 17.45
N VAL A 204 3.10 -11.87 18.64
CA VAL A 204 3.12 -10.73 19.55
C VAL A 204 3.80 -11.13 20.86
N GLU A 205 4.56 -10.21 21.46
CA GLU A 205 5.10 -10.42 22.80
C GLU A 205 3.95 -10.43 23.81
N GLU A 206 3.89 -11.45 24.66
CA GLU A 206 2.96 -11.50 25.77
C GLU A 206 3.40 -10.48 26.83
N GLU A 207 2.48 -9.63 27.28
CA GLU A 207 2.77 -8.75 28.41
C GLU A 207 3.07 -9.58 29.65
N PRO A 208 4.13 -9.24 30.42
CA PRO A 208 4.50 -9.98 31.63
C PRO A 208 3.40 -10.01 32.70
N GLU A 209 2.46 -9.09 32.66
CA GLU A 209 1.37 -8.97 33.65
C GLU A 209 0.29 -10.05 33.51
N ALA A 210 0.05 -10.58 32.29
CA ALA A 210 -0.90 -11.67 32.07
C ALA A 210 -0.36 -13.03 32.57
N ALA A 211 0.95 -13.22 32.58
CA ALA A 211 1.59 -14.42 33.11
C ALA A 211 1.56 -14.47 34.66
N ALA A 212 1.54 -13.33 35.35
CA ALA A 212 1.45 -13.26 36.80
C ALA A 212 0.02 -13.58 37.33
N ALA A 213 -1.02 -13.28 36.53
CA ALA A 213 -2.42 -13.55 36.90
C ALA A 213 -2.88 -14.96 36.62
N ALA A 214 -2.18 -15.71 35.76
CA ALA A 214 -2.49 -17.11 35.44
C ALA A 214 -1.76 -18.14 36.35
N GLY A 215 -0.89 -17.68 37.26
CA GLY A 215 -0.07 -18.48 38.18
C GLY A 215 -0.53 -18.44 39.63
N THR A 216 -1.69 -17.87 39.94
CA THR A 216 -2.37 -17.92 41.25
C THR A 216 -3.70 -18.64 41.11
#